data_4ba9464b02d9a163a4f883fc34df0a5c
#
_entry.id   4ba9464b02d9a163a4f883fc34df0a5c
#
_cell.length_a   1.000
_cell.length_b   1.000
_cell.length_c   1.000
_cell.angle_alpha   90.00
_cell.angle_beta   90.00
_cell.angle_gamma   90.00
#
_symmetry.space_group_name_H-M   'P 1'
#
loop_
_entity.id
_entity.type
_entity.pdbx_description
1 polymer ?
#
loop_
_entity_poly.entity_id
_entity_poly.type
_entity_poly.pdbx_seq_one_letter_code
_entity_poly.pdbx_strand_id
1 'polypeptide(L)'
;MKTTSRFIVGNVSSRQSPMENSYGLIRQGSGVWRALRDGDFEEEDVWEPCFAFTSFVFGDSLVDAGNNDYIFTLSKADSPPYGIDFKPSGGHPTGRFTNGRTISDIVGQAFGAKSFPPPYLAPNTQANSILGGINYASGASGILDKTGVLFIGRVPLREQVDNFEQSRSYMVKVMGEKNAMKFLKKAIFSVTIGSNDVLNYFQPTIPFLGNGKVSPNLFQDFMVSNLTIHLKRLHLLGARKFIVVGVGPLGCIPFIRAIKLLPSGQCSAEVNELIQGYNTKLNGVLDQLNQELGPDAIFVYANSFDIFMKIIGNYHQYGFEDANEPCCGGNFPPFICFKSSGTNRSSALCADRSKYVFWDAYHPTEAANMIIAKGLLDGDESVSYPINIRELYNFNS
;
A
#
# COMPACT_ATOMS: atom_id res chain seq x y z
N MET A 1 62.21 1.47 19.32
CA MET A 1 61.81 1.32 20.73
C MET A 1 60.60 0.39 20.75
N LYS A 2 60.81 -0.82 21.28
CA LYS A 2 59.79 -1.87 21.44
C LYS A 2 59.05 -1.65 22.74
N THR A 3 57.73 -1.71 22.74
CA THR A 3 56.97 -1.91 23.97
C THR A 3 55.93 -2.99 23.79
N THR A 4 56.24 -4.09 24.43
CA THR A 4 55.46 -5.32 24.59
C THR A 4 54.38 -5.15 25.63
N SER A 5 53.14 -5.52 25.36
CA SER A 5 52.08 -5.68 26.40
C SER A 5 51.73 -7.15 26.55
N ARG A 6 51.85 -7.66 27.75
CA ARG A 6 51.66 -9.04 28.19
C ARG A 6 50.18 -9.40 28.33
N PHE A 7 49.82 -10.53 27.82
CA PHE A 7 48.59 -11.22 28.19
C PHE A 7 48.77 -11.95 29.54
N ILE A 8 47.80 -11.76 30.44
CA ILE A 8 47.69 -12.55 31.67
C ILE A 8 46.59 -13.58 31.44
N VAL A 9 46.96 -14.85 31.41
CA VAL A 9 46.05 -16.00 31.43
C VAL A 9 45.86 -16.39 32.90
N GLY A 10 44.61 -16.24 33.38
CA GLY A 10 44.21 -16.76 34.71
C GLY A 10 43.45 -18.06 34.55
N ASN A 11 44.07 -19.17 34.98
CA ASN A 11 43.43 -20.44 35.18
C ASN A 11 42.53 -20.35 36.40
N VAL A 12 41.23 -20.75 36.27
CA VAL A 12 40.40 -21.10 37.44
C VAL A 12 39.76 -22.45 37.21
N SER A 13 40.03 -23.27 38.20
CA SER A 13 39.70 -24.66 38.45
C SER A 13 38.18 -24.94 38.48
N SER A 14 37.84 -26.13 38.01
CA SER A 14 36.55 -26.80 38.08
C SER A 14 36.02 -26.95 39.51
N ARG A 15 34.75 -26.51 39.76
CA ARG A 15 33.85 -27.14 40.73
C ARG A 15 32.43 -27.16 40.17
N GLN A 16 31.87 -28.39 40.11
CA GLN A 16 30.46 -28.63 39.80
C GLN A 16 29.58 -28.27 41.00
N SER A 17 28.43 -27.66 40.70
CA SER A 17 27.13 -27.81 41.38
C SER A 17 26.11 -26.80 40.79
N PRO A 18 24.79 -26.81 41.10
CA PRO A 18 23.80 -27.43 40.24
C PRO A 18 22.94 -26.39 39.47
N MET A 19 22.07 -26.88 38.58
CA MET A 19 21.07 -26.16 37.76
C MET A 19 20.69 -24.79 38.28
N GLU A 20 21.11 -23.76 37.55
CA GLU A 20 20.53 -22.42 37.61
C GLU A 20 19.73 -22.17 36.34
N ASN A 21 18.45 -21.84 36.56
CA ASN A 21 17.50 -21.44 35.53
C ASN A 21 18.02 -20.31 34.70
N SER A 22 18.13 -20.50 33.37
CA SER A 22 18.50 -19.50 32.42
C SER A 22 17.33 -18.54 32.18
N TYR A 23 17.40 -17.35 32.76
CA TYR A 23 16.53 -16.22 32.40
C TYR A 23 17.03 -15.58 31.10
N GLY A 24 16.27 -15.77 30.03
CA GLY A 24 16.47 -15.07 28.77
C GLY A 24 15.89 -13.64 28.84
N LEU A 25 16.73 -12.63 29.05
CA LEU A 25 16.35 -11.23 28.91
C LEU A 25 16.43 -10.81 27.43
N ILE A 26 15.29 -10.71 26.74
CA ILE A 26 15.21 -10.00 25.44
C ILE A 26 14.80 -8.55 25.73
N ARG A 27 15.73 -7.62 25.51
CA ARG A 27 15.53 -6.19 25.66
C ARG A 27 15.23 -5.56 24.30
N GLN A 28 13.98 -5.16 24.06
CA GLN A 28 13.64 -4.20 23.00
C GLN A 28 12.52 -3.27 23.45
N GLY A 29 12.80 -1.97 23.45
CA GLY A 29 11.81 -0.90 23.59
C GLY A 29 11.34 -0.68 25.03
N SER A 30 11.18 0.57 25.43
CA SER A 30 10.84 1.08 26.76
C SER A 30 9.55 0.48 27.38
N GLY A 31 9.61 -0.77 27.83
CA GLY A 31 8.57 -1.45 28.58
C GLY A 31 9.20 -2.14 29.79
N VAL A 32 8.65 -1.89 31.00
CA VAL A 32 9.10 -2.50 32.24
C VAL A 32 8.57 -3.93 32.31
N TRP A 33 9.47 -4.90 32.41
CA TRP A 33 9.13 -6.30 32.63
C TRP A 33 9.13 -6.61 34.14
N ARG A 34 8.07 -7.22 34.64
CA ARG A 34 8.06 -7.83 35.95
C ARG A 34 8.40 -9.31 35.81
N ALA A 35 9.38 -9.77 36.57
CA ALA A 35 9.64 -11.19 36.75
C ALA A 35 8.53 -11.81 37.63
N LEU A 36 7.80 -12.82 37.13
CA LEU A 36 6.88 -13.63 37.91
C LEU A 36 7.56 -14.96 38.25
N ARG A 37 7.30 -15.45 39.45
CA ARG A 37 7.84 -16.72 39.96
C ARG A 37 7.15 -17.89 39.29
N ASP A 38 7.88 -19.02 39.15
CA ASP A 38 7.35 -20.28 38.66
C ASP A 38 6.13 -20.73 39.52
N GLY A 39 4.98 -20.92 38.86
CA GLY A 39 3.83 -21.56 39.47
C GLY A 39 2.45 -21.02 39.10
N ASP A 40 2.33 -19.80 38.61
CA ASP A 40 1.03 -19.16 38.34
C ASP A 40 0.92 -18.75 36.87
N PHE A 41 0.88 -19.72 35.97
CA PHE A 41 0.47 -19.47 34.59
C PHE A 41 -0.98 -19.91 34.42
N GLU A 42 -1.93 -19.03 34.67
CA GLU A 42 -3.20 -19.06 33.98
C GLU A 42 -2.97 -18.60 32.54
N GLU A 43 -3.32 -19.42 31.59
CA GLU A 43 -3.00 -19.32 30.14
C GLU A 43 -3.73 -18.17 29.42
N GLU A 44 -4.32 -17.20 30.15
CA GLU A 44 -5.19 -16.16 29.58
C GLU A 44 -4.56 -14.78 29.44
N ASP A 45 -3.42 -14.49 30.04
CA ASP A 45 -2.86 -13.14 30.00
C ASP A 45 -1.46 -13.09 29.43
N VAL A 46 -1.24 -12.06 28.63
CA VAL A 46 0.06 -11.51 28.22
C VAL A 46 0.46 -11.76 26.77
N TRP A 47 -0.38 -11.33 25.82
CA TRP A 47 0.18 -10.74 24.60
C TRP A 47 -0.74 -9.63 24.07
N GLU A 48 -0.72 -8.45 24.71
CA GLU A 48 -1.18 -7.24 24.04
C GLU A 48 0.04 -6.55 23.41
N PRO A 49 0.24 -6.69 22.10
CA PRO A 49 1.23 -5.85 21.43
C PRO A 49 0.77 -4.41 21.55
N CYS A 50 1.60 -3.57 22.15
CA CYS A 50 1.36 -2.13 22.32
C CYS A 50 1.49 -1.38 20.96
N PHE A 51 0.88 -1.92 19.89
CA PHE A 51 0.77 -1.25 18.59
C PHE A 51 -0.62 -0.66 18.47
N ALA A 52 -0.68 0.67 18.45
CA ALA A 52 -1.94 1.40 18.32
C ALA A 52 -2.65 1.13 16.98
N PHE A 53 -1.92 0.79 15.91
CA PHE A 53 -2.44 0.52 14.58
C PHE A 53 -1.53 -0.45 13.82
N THR A 54 -2.13 -1.43 13.16
CA THR A 54 -1.44 -2.37 12.26
C THR A 54 -2.17 -2.44 10.93
N SER A 55 -1.45 -2.30 9.82
CA SER A 55 -2.04 -2.46 8.49
C SER A 55 -1.16 -3.27 7.54
N PHE A 56 -1.82 -4.13 6.75
CA PHE A 56 -1.23 -4.85 5.63
C PHE A 56 -1.75 -4.24 4.33
N VAL A 57 -0.83 -3.71 3.51
CA VAL A 57 -1.16 -2.92 2.33
C VAL A 57 -0.84 -3.71 1.07
N PHE A 58 -1.84 -3.90 0.21
CA PHE A 58 -1.75 -4.55 -1.09
C PHE A 58 -2.14 -3.57 -2.18
N GLY A 59 -1.49 -3.63 -3.33
CA GLY A 59 -1.87 -2.70 -4.37
C GLY A 59 -0.84 -2.49 -5.46
N ASP A 60 -0.99 -1.37 -6.13
CA ASP A 60 -0.12 -0.90 -7.20
C ASP A 60 0.73 0.32 -6.77
N SER A 61 1.16 1.13 -7.75
CA SER A 61 1.98 2.32 -7.51
C SER A 61 1.32 3.38 -6.62
N LEU A 62 -0.01 3.41 -6.51
CA LEU A 62 -0.72 4.38 -5.66
C LEU A 62 -0.39 4.22 -4.18
N VAL A 63 0.02 3.02 -3.77
CA VAL A 63 0.29 2.69 -2.36
C VAL A 63 1.62 1.95 -2.15
N ASP A 64 2.43 1.73 -3.19
CA ASP A 64 3.77 1.13 -3.06
C ASP A 64 4.65 1.99 -2.14
N ALA A 65 5.27 1.36 -1.14
CA ALA A 65 6.17 2.01 -0.19
C ALA A 65 7.65 1.84 -0.57
N GLY A 66 7.94 1.20 -1.73
CA GLY A 66 9.28 1.00 -2.26
C GLY A 66 9.64 -0.45 -2.59
N ASN A 67 8.67 -1.36 -2.75
CA ASN A 67 8.95 -2.73 -3.18
C ASN A 67 9.65 -2.77 -4.54
N ASN A 68 9.28 -1.88 -5.45
CA ASN A 68 9.87 -1.82 -6.78
C ASN A 68 11.34 -1.40 -6.79
N ASP A 69 11.87 -0.83 -5.70
CA ASP A 69 13.29 -0.52 -5.58
C ASP A 69 14.16 -1.80 -5.50
N TYR A 70 13.58 -2.91 -5.06
CA TYR A 70 14.25 -4.20 -4.83
C TYR A 70 14.06 -5.22 -5.95
N ILE A 71 13.41 -4.86 -7.05
CA ILE A 71 13.24 -5.70 -8.24
C ILE A 71 13.75 -5.02 -9.50
N PHE A 72 14.08 -5.80 -10.52
CA PHE A 72 14.42 -5.27 -11.84
C PHE A 72 13.15 -4.88 -12.58
N THR A 73 12.88 -3.58 -12.71
CA THR A 73 11.68 -3.03 -13.33
C THR A 73 11.91 -1.66 -13.93
N LEU A 74 11.10 -1.29 -14.92
CA LEU A 74 11.03 0.07 -15.47
C LEU A 74 10.08 0.98 -14.66
N SER A 75 9.23 0.40 -13.80
CA SER A 75 8.32 1.15 -12.91
C SER A 75 9.03 1.46 -11.60
N LYS A 76 9.70 2.60 -11.53
CA LYS A 76 10.54 3.03 -10.40
C LYS A 76 10.19 4.45 -9.93
N ALA A 77 10.24 4.65 -8.62
CA ALA A 77 10.15 5.94 -7.96
C ALA A 77 11.33 6.14 -6.96
N ASP A 78 12.51 5.59 -7.31
CA ASP A 78 13.73 5.58 -6.52
C ASP A 78 14.68 6.75 -6.85
N SER A 79 14.23 7.72 -7.64
CA SER A 79 15.03 8.85 -8.09
C SER A 79 14.36 10.19 -7.78
N PRO A 80 15.15 11.24 -7.42
CA PRO A 80 14.60 12.58 -7.25
C PRO A 80 13.89 13.06 -8.54
N PRO A 81 12.73 13.77 -8.40
CA PRO A 81 12.22 14.42 -7.22
C PRO A 81 11.11 13.64 -6.47
N TYR A 82 10.89 12.33 -6.76
CA TYR A 82 9.97 11.53 -5.95
C TYR A 82 10.32 11.64 -4.46
N GLY A 83 9.32 11.73 -3.60
CA GLY A 83 9.52 11.83 -2.16
C GLY A 83 10.09 13.14 -1.65
N ILE A 84 10.20 14.18 -2.49
CA ILE A 84 10.82 15.48 -2.14
C ILE A 84 10.20 16.13 -0.88
N ASP A 85 8.92 15.84 -0.60
CA ASP A 85 8.20 16.35 0.57
C ASP A 85 8.01 15.27 1.66
N PHE A 86 8.55 14.07 1.46
CA PHE A 86 8.45 12.98 2.43
C PHE A 86 9.43 13.20 3.60
N LYS A 87 8.93 13.82 4.66
CA LYS A 87 9.73 14.22 5.85
C LYS A 87 10.52 13.07 6.48
N PRO A 88 9.98 11.83 6.61
CA PRO A 88 10.72 10.73 7.24
C PRO A 88 12.02 10.34 6.54
N SER A 89 12.14 10.57 5.23
CA SER A 89 13.37 10.34 4.47
C SER A 89 14.24 11.59 4.28
N GLY A 90 13.80 12.75 4.83
CA GLY A 90 14.46 14.03 4.57
C GLY A 90 14.33 14.51 3.13
N GLY A 91 13.30 14.06 2.42
CA GLY A 91 13.06 14.39 1.01
C GLY A 91 13.81 13.50 0.01
N HIS A 92 14.40 12.40 0.49
CA HIS A 92 14.98 11.38 -0.40
C HIS A 92 13.91 10.43 -0.93
N PRO A 93 14.04 9.95 -2.17
CA PRO A 93 13.15 8.95 -2.74
C PRO A 93 13.09 7.67 -1.87
N THR A 94 11.90 7.08 -1.79
CA THR A 94 11.66 5.86 -1.03
C THR A 94 10.85 4.83 -1.82
N GLY A 95 10.76 5.00 -3.13
CA GLY A 95 9.95 4.16 -4.00
C GLY A 95 8.45 4.49 -3.99
N ARG A 96 8.01 5.53 -3.25
CA ARG A 96 6.64 6.06 -3.32
C ARG A 96 6.45 6.88 -4.58
N PHE A 97 5.42 6.57 -5.38
CA PHE A 97 5.14 7.25 -6.64
C PHE A 97 4.40 8.59 -6.45
N THR A 98 4.87 9.41 -5.52
CA THR A 98 4.32 10.74 -5.21
C THR A 98 5.42 11.62 -4.65
N ASN A 99 5.13 12.92 -4.46
CA ASN A 99 6.06 13.85 -3.81
C ASN A 99 6.20 13.61 -2.29
N GLY A 100 5.27 12.87 -1.66
CA GLY A 100 5.29 12.68 -0.21
C GLY A 100 4.61 11.37 0.22
N ARG A 101 3.61 11.46 1.12
CA ARG A 101 2.87 10.32 1.64
C ARG A 101 1.86 9.77 0.63
N THR A 102 1.71 8.46 0.61
CA THR A 102 0.60 7.77 -0.06
C THR A 102 -0.67 7.85 0.80
N ILE A 103 -1.83 7.47 0.22
CA ILE A 103 -3.10 7.41 0.97
C ILE A 103 -3.00 6.45 2.17
N SER A 104 -2.35 5.29 2.00
CA SER A 104 -2.17 4.32 3.08
C SER A 104 -1.30 4.84 4.22
N ASP A 105 -0.27 5.62 3.92
CA ASP A 105 0.55 6.30 4.93
C ASP A 105 -0.29 7.29 5.76
N ILE A 106 -1.14 8.09 5.08
CA ILE A 106 -1.96 9.13 5.72
C ILE A 106 -3.03 8.49 6.61
N VAL A 107 -3.69 7.43 6.14
CA VAL A 107 -4.67 6.66 6.91
C VAL A 107 -4.02 6.05 8.16
N GLY A 108 -2.85 5.41 8.01
CA GLY A 108 -2.09 4.87 9.15
C GLY A 108 -1.74 5.94 10.18
N GLN A 109 -1.29 7.10 9.73
CA GLN A 109 -0.96 8.22 10.61
C GLN A 109 -2.18 8.78 11.35
N ALA A 110 -3.36 8.81 10.70
CA ALA A 110 -4.62 9.22 11.33
C ALA A 110 -5.05 8.31 12.48
N PHE A 111 -4.62 7.04 12.48
CA PHE A 111 -4.82 6.07 13.55
C PHE A 111 -3.65 5.96 14.53
N GLY A 112 -2.72 6.89 14.47
CA GLY A 112 -1.61 6.97 15.42
C GLY A 112 -0.46 6.00 15.12
N ALA A 113 -0.33 5.51 13.88
CA ALA A 113 0.85 4.76 13.47
C ALA A 113 2.12 5.59 13.70
N LYS A 114 3.09 5.04 14.42
CA LYS A 114 4.37 5.69 14.71
C LYS A 114 5.35 5.61 13.55
N SER A 115 5.14 4.64 12.66
CA SER A 115 5.92 4.42 11.44
C SER A 115 5.00 3.92 10.34
N PHE A 116 5.40 4.10 9.10
CA PHE A 116 4.68 3.57 7.94
C PHE A 116 5.05 2.11 7.70
N PRO A 117 4.11 1.26 7.21
CA PRO A 117 4.41 -0.11 6.85
C PRO A 117 5.56 -0.15 5.83
N PRO A 118 6.69 -0.81 6.15
CA PRO A 118 7.83 -0.91 5.24
C PRO A 118 7.51 -1.82 4.05
N PRO A 119 8.22 -1.68 2.93
CA PRO A 119 8.07 -2.58 1.79
C PRO A 119 8.55 -3.99 2.16
N TYR A 120 7.78 -5.00 1.78
CA TYR A 120 8.04 -6.41 2.08
C TYR A 120 9.41 -6.88 1.57
N LEU A 121 9.82 -6.41 0.40
CA LEU A 121 11.08 -6.82 -0.25
C LEU A 121 12.32 -6.13 0.34
N ALA A 122 12.16 -5.13 1.21
CA ALA A 122 13.29 -4.50 1.87
C ALA A 122 14.01 -5.46 2.81
N PRO A 123 15.34 -5.42 2.90
CA PRO A 123 16.10 -6.24 3.81
C PRO A 123 15.62 -6.08 5.26
N ASN A 124 15.49 -7.20 5.98
CA ASN A 124 15.09 -7.26 7.40
C ASN A 124 13.66 -6.82 7.74
N THR A 125 12.78 -6.57 6.75
CA THR A 125 11.39 -6.19 7.02
C THR A 125 10.65 -7.24 7.84
N GLN A 126 10.83 -8.52 7.55
CA GLN A 126 10.10 -9.62 8.22
C GLN A 126 10.43 -9.77 9.71
N ALA A 127 11.64 -9.48 10.14
CA ALA A 127 12.06 -9.73 11.53
C ALA A 127 11.61 -8.63 12.51
N ASN A 128 11.60 -7.36 12.08
CA ASN A 128 11.47 -6.22 12.98
C ASN A 128 10.18 -5.43 12.82
N SER A 129 9.46 -5.59 11.72
CA SER A 129 8.36 -4.68 11.34
C SER A 129 7.00 -5.34 11.23
N ILE A 130 6.94 -6.68 11.30
CA ILE A 130 5.72 -7.44 11.01
C ILE A 130 4.54 -7.04 11.91
N LEU A 131 4.79 -6.63 13.13
CA LEU A 131 3.76 -6.24 14.09
C LEU A 131 3.21 -4.83 13.85
N GLY A 132 3.94 -3.97 13.16
CA GLY A 132 3.47 -2.65 12.70
C GLY A 132 2.73 -2.71 11.36
N GLY A 133 2.74 -3.89 10.71
CA GLY A 133 2.22 -4.08 9.36
C GLY A 133 3.31 -4.03 8.29
N ILE A 134 2.95 -4.50 7.10
CA ILE A 134 3.85 -4.58 5.93
C ILE A 134 3.12 -4.10 4.69
N ASN A 135 3.86 -3.46 3.80
CA ASN A 135 3.39 -3.05 2.48
C ASN A 135 3.88 -4.05 1.42
N TYR A 136 2.95 -4.72 0.73
CA TYR A 136 3.21 -5.69 -0.35
C TYR A 136 2.97 -5.10 -1.73
N ALA A 137 2.46 -3.86 -1.82
CA ALA A 137 2.12 -3.20 -3.07
C ALA A 137 3.33 -3.05 -3.99
N SER A 138 3.09 -3.07 -5.29
CA SER A 138 4.15 -2.98 -6.30
C SER A 138 3.71 -2.15 -7.50
N GLY A 139 4.50 -1.17 -7.87
CA GLY A 139 4.24 -0.34 -9.05
C GLY A 139 4.05 -1.18 -10.32
N ALA A 140 3.15 -0.74 -11.20
CA ALA A 140 2.73 -1.42 -12.43
C ALA A 140 1.97 -2.74 -12.24
N SER A 141 1.74 -3.23 -11.02
CA SER A 141 1.00 -4.46 -10.78
C SER A 141 -0.51 -4.26 -11.00
N GLY A 142 -1.20 -5.36 -11.30
CA GLY A 142 -2.63 -5.41 -11.47
C GLY A 142 -3.25 -6.59 -10.75
N ILE A 143 -4.58 -6.65 -10.84
CA ILE A 143 -5.39 -7.78 -10.38
C ILE A 143 -5.09 -9.01 -11.25
N LEU A 144 -4.95 -8.79 -12.55
CA LEU A 144 -4.66 -9.84 -13.52
C LEU A 144 -3.15 -10.06 -13.65
N ASP A 145 -2.70 -11.31 -13.61
CA ASP A 145 -1.28 -11.68 -13.63
C ASP A 145 -0.50 -11.13 -14.83
N LYS A 146 -1.17 -10.89 -15.97
CA LYS A 146 -0.54 -10.36 -17.18
C LYS A 146 -0.45 -8.85 -17.22
N THR A 147 -1.08 -8.14 -16.31
CA THR A 147 -1.04 -6.68 -16.24
C THR A 147 0.38 -6.21 -15.93
N GLY A 148 0.81 -5.14 -16.60
CA GLY A 148 2.09 -4.47 -16.34
C GLY A 148 3.33 -5.20 -16.87
N VAL A 149 3.21 -6.25 -17.69
CA VAL A 149 4.36 -6.99 -18.25
C VAL A 149 5.32 -6.11 -19.06
N LEU A 150 4.85 -4.98 -19.61
CA LEU A 150 5.70 -4.03 -20.32
C LEU A 150 6.73 -3.33 -19.43
N PHE A 151 6.51 -3.30 -18.13
CA PHE A 151 7.45 -2.77 -17.14
C PHE A 151 8.50 -3.80 -16.70
N ILE A 152 8.51 -5.01 -17.29
CA ILE A 152 9.41 -6.13 -17.05
C ILE A 152 9.10 -6.78 -15.69
N GLY A 153 9.53 -6.18 -14.58
CA GLY A 153 9.29 -6.66 -13.21
C GLY A 153 8.14 -5.92 -12.54
N ARG A 154 7.35 -6.65 -11.77
CA ARG A 154 6.35 -6.20 -10.80
C ARG A 154 5.96 -7.40 -9.94
N VAL A 155 5.29 -7.15 -8.82
CA VAL A 155 4.74 -8.19 -7.94
C VAL A 155 3.21 -8.19 -8.11
N PRO A 156 2.61 -9.07 -8.95
CA PRO A 156 1.16 -9.13 -9.16
C PRO A 156 0.41 -9.40 -7.85
N LEU A 157 -0.90 -9.07 -7.77
CA LEU A 157 -1.69 -9.25 -6.56
C LEU A 157 -1.60 -10.67 -5.99
N ARG A 158 -1.60 -11.69 -6.85
CA ARG A 158 -1.42 -13.08 -6.44
C ARG A 158 -0.14 -13.29 -5.63
N GLU A 159 1.00 -12.77 -6.13
CA GLU A 159 2.29 -12.89 -5.45
C GLU A 159 2.36 -12.03 -4.18
N GLN A 160 1.66 -10.88 -4.14
CA GLN A 160 1.54 -10.08 -2.92
C GLN A 160 0.83 -10.88 -1.81
N VAL A 161 -0.22 -11.63 -2.16
CA VAL A 161 -0.93 -12.52 -1.22
C VAL A 161 -0.06 -13.72 -0.82
N ASP A 162 0.74 -14.29 -1.75
CA ASP A 162 1.73 -15.34 -1.44
C ASP A 162 2.78 -14.82 -0.43
N ASN A 163 3.26 -13.60 -0.61
CA ASN A 163 4.20 -12.95 0.31
C ASN A 163 3.57 -12.71 1.70
N PHE A 164 2.30 -12.34 1.76
CA PHE A 164 1.59 -12.24 3.04
C PHE A 164 1.45 -13.61 3.73
N GLU A 165 1.18 -14.68 3.01
CA GLU A 165 1.12 -16.03 3.57
C GLU A 165 2.46 -16.46 4.20
N GLN A 166 3.58 -16.07 3.59
CA GLN A 166 4.91 -16.27 4.19
C GLN A 166 5.07 -15.45 5.49
N SER A 167 4.63 -14.19 5.49
CA SER A 167 4.64 -13.35 6.69
C SER A 167 3.77 -13.94 7.79
N ARG A 168 2.57 -14.45 7.46
CA ARG A 168 1.70 -15.14 8.41
C ARG A 168 2.38 -16.38 9.02
N SER A 169 3.02 -17.18 8.18
CA SER A 169 3.77 -18.35 8.64
C SER A 169 4.86 -17.99 9.65
N TYR A 170 5.55 -16.86 9.41
CA TYR A 170 6.51 -16.32 10.37
C TYR A 170 5.83 -15.85 11.67
N MET A 171 4.68 -15.14 11.60
CA MET A 171 3.91 -14.74 12.80
C MET A 171 3.52 -15.96 13.64
N VAL A 172 3.00 -17.01 13.00
CA VAL A 172 2.64 -18.27 13.68
C VAL A 172 3.85 -18.89 14.37
N LYS A 173 5.00 -18.89 13.71
CA LYS A 173 6.24 -19.40 14.30
C LYS A 173 6.69 -18.63 15.54
N VAL A 174 6.48 -17.30 15.55
CA VAL A 174 6.97 -16.41 16.63
C VAL A 174 6.00 -16.37 17.81
N MET A 175 4.69 -16.31 17.55
CA MET A 175 3.69 -16.05 18.60
C MET A 175 2.64 -17.16 18.76
N GLY A 176 2.72 -18.23 17.98
CA GLY A 176 1.73 -19.31 17.96
C GLY A 176 0.46 -18.97 17.16
N GLU A 177 -0.26 -20.00 16.70
CA GLU A 177 -1.44 -19.86 15.82
C GLU A 177 -2.54 -18.99 16.46
N LYS A 178 -2.90 -19.25 17.72
CA LYS A 178 -3.97 -18.53 18.44
C LYS A 178 -3.70 -17.02 18.52
N ASN A 179 -2.47 -16.64 18.87
CA ASN A 179 -2.09 -15.23 18.99
C ASN A 179 -1.95 -14.56 17.61
N ALA A 180 -1.41 -15.26 16.61
CA ALA A 180 -1.35 -14.75 15.23
C ALA A 180 -2.76 -14.45 14.70
N MET A 181 -3.72 -15.34 14.92
CA MET A 181 -5.12 -15.10 14.53
C MET A 181 -5.76 -13.92 15.28
N LYS A 182 -5.56 -13.80 16.60
CA LYS A 182 -6.03 -12.64 17.38
C LYS A 182 -5.44 -11.33 16.87
N PHE A 183 -4.16 -11.35 16.48
CA PHE A 183 -3.46 -10.19 15.95
C PHE A 183 -4.01 -9.80 14.57
N LEU A 184 -4.15 -10.76 13.64
CA LEU A 184 -4.64 -10.51 12.29
C LEU A 184 -6.10 -10.03 12.26
N LYS A 185 -6.95 -10.50 13.17
CA LYS A 185 -8.34 -10.03 13.32
C LYS A 185 -8.43 -8.53 13.63
N LYS A 186 -7.48 -7.98 14.38
CA LYS A 186 -7.44 -6.55 14.73
C LYS A 186 -6.84 -5.68 13.62
N ALA A 187 -6.02 -6.25 12.74
CA ALA A 187 -5.29 -5.53 11.69
C ALA A 187 -6.22 -5.10 10.53
N ILE A 188 -5.87 -3.99 9.89
CA ILE A 188 -6.53 -3.51 8.67
C ILE A 188 -5.80 -4.09 7.43
N PHE A 189 -6.57 -4.60 6.50
CA PHE A 189 -6.10 -5.08 5.19
C PHE A 189 -6.61 -4.14 4.11
N SER A 190 -5.73 -3.32 3.53
CA SER A 190 -6.10 -2.39 2.47
C SER A 190 -5.66 -2.90 1.11
N VAL A 191 -6.57 -2.85 0.13
CA VAL A 191 -6.34 -3.30 -1.25
C VAL A 191 -6.67 -2.15 -2.20
N THR A 192 -5.64 -1.58 -2.84
CA THR A 192 -5.75 -0.47 -3.81
C THR A 192 -5.11 -0.90 -5.11
N ILE A 193 -5.89 -1.46 -6.03
CA ILE A 193 -5.39 -2.09 -7.25
C ILE A 193 -6.46 -2.09 -8.34
N GLY A 194 -6.02 -2.17 -9.61
CA GLY A 194 -6.91 -2.25 -10.78
C GLY A 194 -6.66 -1.14 -11.79
N SER A 195 -5.99 -0.06 -11.40
CA SER A 195 -5.65 1.05 -12.29
C SER A 195 -4.82 0.59 -13.48
N ASN A 196 -3.81 -0.24 -13.24
CA ASN A 196 -2.95 -0.76 -14.31
C ASN A 196 -3.67 -1.76 -15.22
N ASP A 197 -4.65 -2.50 -14.72
CA ASP A 197 -5.50 -3.38 -15.55
C ASP A 197 -6.28 -2.56 -16.58
N VAL A 198 -6.91 -1.45 -16.12
CA VAL A 198 -7.63 -0.52 -17.00
C VAL A 198 -6.67 0.14 -18.00
N LEU A 199 -5.54 0.66 -17.55
CA LEU A 199 -4.53 1.25 -18.46
C LEU A 199 -4.06 0.23 -19.49
N ASN A 200 -3.80 -1.00 -19.08
CA ASN A 200 -3.39 -2.10 -19.97
C ASN A 200 -4.49 -2.45 -20.99
N TYR A 201 -5.76 -2.40 -20.60
CA TYR A 201 -6.90 -2.63 -21.48
C TYR A 201 -6.97 -1.60 -22.60
N PHE A 202 -6.59 -0.35 -22.36
CA PHE A 202 -6.59 0.73 -23.36
C PHE A 202 -5.27 0.86 -24.14
N GLN A 203 -4.23 0.08 -23.81
CA GLN A 203 -3.00 0.07 -24.59
C GLN A 203 -3.25 -0.46 -26.02
N PRO A 204 -2.51 0.05 -27.02
CA PRO A 204 -2.56 -0.50 -28.36
C PRO A 204 -2.22 -2.00 -28.36
N THR A 205 -3.08 -2.81 -28.95
CA THR A 205 -2.76 -4.24 -29.17
C THR A 205 -1.58 -4.35 -30.13
N ILE A 206 -0.51 -5.02 -29.71
CA ILE A 206 0.61 -5.34 -30.61
C ILE A 206 0.07 -6.38 -31.61
N PRO A 207 0.06 -6.08 -32.94
CA PRO A 207 -0.66 -6.88 -33.93
C PRO A 207 -0.28 -8.37 -34.02
N PHE A 208 0.85 -8.76 -33.46
CA PHE A 208 1.40 -10.12 -33.50
C PHE A 208 1.17 -10.95 -32.23
N LEU A 209 0.55 -10.40 -31.18
CA LEU A 209 0.28 -11.14 -29.92
C LEU A 209 -1.15 -11.64 -29.78
N GLY A 210 -1.92 -11.65 -30.84
CA GLY A 210 -3.00 -12.59 -31.14
C GLY A 210 -4.16 -12.73 -30.16
N ASN A 211 -4.55 -11.71 -29.38
CA ASN A 211 -5.80 -11.77 -28.62
C ASN A 211 -6.65 -10.53 -28.92
N GLY A 212 -7.78 -10.73 -29.57
CA GLY A 212 -8.79 -9.69 -29.74
C GLY A 212 -9.18 -9.12 -28.38
N LYS A 213 -9.40 -7.80 -28.31
CA LYS A 213 -9.83 -7.11 -27.10
C LYS A 213 -11.17 -7.67 -26.64
N VAL A 214 -11.25 -8.22 -25.44
CA VAL A 214 -12.52 -8.71 -24.86
C VAL A 214 -13.48 -7.53 -24.64
N SER A 215 -14.79 -7.81 -24.56
CA SER A 215 -15.77 -6.75 -24.29
C SER A 215 -15.51 -6.10 -22.90
N PRO A 216 -15.89 -4.82 -22.75
CA PRO A 216 -15.75 -4.13 -21.46
C PRO A 216 -16.38 -4.91 -20.30
N ASN A 217 -17.59 -5.44 -20.50
CA ASN A 217 -18.31 -6.19 -19.47
C ASN A 217 -17.54 -7.45 -19.03
N LEU A 218 -17.03 -8.23 -20.00
CA LEU A 218 -16.26 -9.45 -19.71
C LEU A 218 -14.92 -9.13 -19.04
N PHE A 219 -14.27 -8.03 -19.42
CA PHE A 219 -13.06 -7.57 -18.77
C PHE A 219 -13.29 -7.20 -17.29
N GLN A 220 -14.37 -6.46 -17.01
CA GLN A 220 -14.79 -6.13 -15.66
C GLN A 220 -15.06 -7.41 -14.84
N ASP A 221 -15.75 -8.41 -15.43
CA ASP A 221 -16.00 -9.69 -14.76
C ASP A 221 -14.71 -10.43 -14.42
N PHE A 222 -13.71 -10.43 -15.30
CA PHE A 222 -12.40 -11.00 -15.02
C PHE A 222 -11.70 -10.28 -13.84
N MET A 223 -11.71 -8.96 -13.83
CA MET A 223 -11.10 -8.20 -12.74
C MET A 223 -11.76 -8.53 -11.40
N VAL A 224 -13.10 -8.44 -11.32
CA VAL A 224 -13.85 -8.67 -10.08
C VAL A 224 -13.68 -10.10 -9.58
N SER A 225 -13.79 -11.10 -10.49
CA SER A 225 -13.67 -12.51 -10.11
C SER A 225 -12.28 -12.84 -9.55
N ASN A 226 -11.21 -12.34 -10.18
CA ASN A 226 -9.85 -12.56 -9.70
C ASN A 226 -9.61 -11.86 -8.36
N LEU A 227 -10.08 -10.62 -8.20
CA LEU A 227 -9.97 -9.90 -6.92
C LEU A 227 -10.70 -10.65 -5.80
N THR A 228 -11.90 -11.17 -6.07
CA THR A 228 -12.68 -11.95 -5.11
C THR A 228 -11.93 -13.19 -4.59
N ILE A 229 -11.23 -13.91 -5.48
CA ILE A 229 -10.39 -15.05 -5.10
C ILE A 229 -9.33 -14.61 -4.08
N HIS A 230 -8.65 -13.49 -4.32
CA HIS A 230 -7.60 -13.00 -3.44
C HIS A 230 -8.16 -12.47 -2.10
N LEU A 231 -9.31 -11.80 -2.10
CA LEU A 231 -9.97 -11.36 -0.86
C LEU A 231 -10.39 -12.55 0.00
N LYS A 232 -11.00 -13.59 -0.59
CA LYS A 232 -11.35 -14.83 0.11
C LYS A 232 -10.10 -15.54 0.64
N ARG A 233 -9.00 -15.54 -0.11
CA ARG A 233 -7.73 -16.12 0.36
C ARG A 233 -7.16 -15.35 1.56
N LEU A 234 -7.16 -14.02 1.53
CA LEU A 234 -6.74 -13.19 2.67
C LEU A 234 -7.61 -13.46 3.91
N HIS A 235 -8.93 -13.61 3.74
CA HIS A 235 -9.84 -13.99 4.81
C HIS A 235 -9.46 -15.36 5.42
N LEU A 236 -9.20 -16.37 4.60
CA LEU A 236 -8.73 -17.69 5.05
C LEU A 236 -7.40 -17.62 5.82
N LEU A 237 -6.54 -16.68 5.47
CA LEU A 237 -5.28 -16.42 6.15
C LEU A 237 -5.43 -15.62 7.46
N GLY A 238 -6.64 -15.19 7.82
CA GLY A 238 -6.94 -14.56 9.11
C GLY A 238 -7.33 -13.08 9.04
N ALA A 239 -7.37 -12.47 7.87
CA ALA A 239 -7.83 -11.10 7.69
C ALA A 239 -9.33 -10.97 7.99
N ARG A 240 -9.74 -9.88 8.68
CA ARG A 240 -11.15 -9.64 9.05
C ARG A 240 -11.64 -8.24 8.70
N LYS A 241 -10.77 -7.26 8.61
CA LYS A 241 -11.10 -5.87 8.35
C LYS A 241 -10.50 -5.44 7.02
N PHE A 242 -11.34 -5.27 6.00
CA PHE A 242 -10.88 -4.97 4.64
C PHE A 242 -11.30 -3.57 4.21
N ILE A 243 -10.36 -2.84 3.59
CA ILE A 243 -10.61 -1.64 2.81
C ILE A 243 -10.30 -1.99 1.36
N VAL A 244 -11.30 -2.03 0.51
CA VAL A 244 -11.12 -2.31 -0.92
C VAL A 244 -11.46 -1.05 -1.71
N VAL A 245 -10.42 -0.45 -2.31
CA VAL A 245 -10.55 0.84 -2.98
C VAL A 245 -11.00 0.64 -4.42
N GLY A 246 -12.08 1.28 -4.82
CA GLY A 246 -12.50 1.36 -6.22
C GLY A 246 -11.47 2.10 -7.07
N VAL A 247 -11.40 1.79 -8.36
CA VAL A 247 -10.48 2.47 -9.30
C VAL A 247 -10.93 3.91 -9.48
N GLY A 248 -9.99 4.85 -9.36
CA GLY A 248 -10.22 6.28 -9.56
C GLY A 248 -10.47 6.65 -11.04
N PRO A 249 -10.81 7.92 -11.35
CA PRO A 249 -11.19 8.38 -12.68
C PRO A 249 -9.98 8.52 -13.62
N LEU A 250 -9.42 7.39 -14.08
CA LEU A 250 -8.24 7.37 -14.94
C LEU A 250 -8.44 8.10 -16.27
N GLY A 251 -9.69 8.24 -16.74
CA GLY A 251 -10.01 9.06 -17.90
C GLY A 251 -9.60 10.53 -17.75
N CYS A 252 -9.36 10.98 -16.52
CA CYS A 252 -9.00 12.37 -16.20
C CYS A 252 -7.51 12.56 -15.91
N ILE A 253 -6.70 11.50 -15.76
CA ILE A 253 -5.27 11.66 -15.48
C ILE A 253 -4.50 12.26 -16.66
N PRO A 254 -3.42 13.01 -16.44
CA PRO A 254 -2.65 13.66 -17.50
C PRO A 254 -2.22 12.69 -18.62
N PHE A 255 -1.82 11.46 -18.28
CA PHE A 255 -1.45 10.43 -19.26
C PHE A 255 -2.57 10.12 -20.27
N ILE A 256 -3.79 9.80 -19.80
CA ILE A 256 -4.92 9.43 -20.65
C ILE A 256 -5.34 10.64 -21.51
N ARG A 257 -5.35 11.83 -20.90
CA ARG A 257 -5.66 13.08 -21.63
C ARG A 257 -4.68 13.32 -22.79
N ALA A 258 -3.39 13.14 -22.52
CA ALA A 258 -2.34 13.34 -23.51
C ALA A 258 -2.42 12.32 -24.66
N ILE A 259 -2.50 11.03 -24.38
CA ILE A 259 -2.53 9.98 -25.43
C ILE A 259 -3.81 10.00 -26.26
N LYS A 260 -4.92 10.49 -25.68
CA LYS A 260 -6.20 10.66 -26.41
C LYS A 260 -6.36 12.07 -27.00
N LEU A 261 -5.36 12.96 -26.86
CA LEU A 261 -5.35 14.34 -27.35
C LEU A 261 -6.61 15.11 -26.91
N LEU A 262 -7.00 14.96 -25.66
CA LEU A 262 -8.20 15.60 -25.13
C LEU A 262 -7.96 17.08 -24.85
N PRO A 263 -8.95 17.95 -25.09
CA PRO A 263 -8.88 19.36 -24.68
C PRO A 263 -8.66 19.49 -23.17
N SER A 264 -8.05 20.60 -22.74
CA SER A 264 -7.87 20.92 -21.33
C SER A 264 -9.22 20.86 -20.58
N GLY A 265 -9.20 20.26 -19.38
CA GLY A 265 -10.40 20.09 -18.54
C GLY A 265 -11.29 18.89 -18.92
N GLN A 266 -11.09 18.27 -20.09
CA GLN A 266 -11.90 17.12 -20.48
C GLN A 266 -11.29 15.79 -20.01
N CYS A 267 -12.16 14.86 -19.67
CA CYS A 267 -11.82 13.47 -19.32
C CYS A 267 -12.30 12.52 -20.42
N SER A 268 -11.65 11.37 -20.57
CA SER A 268 -12.12 10.31 -21.45
C SER A 268 -13.35 9.63 -20.85
N ALA A 269 -14.52 9.86 -21.46
CA ALA A 269 -15.77 9.20 -21.04
C ALA A 269 -15.65 7.68 -21.13
N GLU A 270 -15.13 7.14 -22.26
CA GLU A 270 -14.94 5.71 -22.49
C GLU A 270 -14.16 5.01 -21.38
N VAL A 271 -13.07 5.63 -20.91
CA VAL A 271 -12.24 5.09 -19.83
C VAL A 271 -12.99 5.12 -18.51
N ASN A 272 -13.66 6.24 -18.21
CA ASN A 272 -14.41 6.41 -16.97
C ASN A 272 -15.65 5.51 -16.90
N GLU A 273 -16.36 5.29 -18.02
CA GLU A 273 -17.49 4.36 -18.10
C GLU A 273 -17.06 2.91 -17.81
N LEU A 274 -15.92 2.46 -18.37
CA LEU A 274 -15.38 1.13 -18.05
C LEU A 274 -15.07 1.00 -16.55
N ILE A 275 -14.49 2.04 -15.94
CA ILE A 275 -14.15 2.05 -14.51
C ILE A 275 -15.41 2.04 -13.65
N GLN A 276 -16.41 2.85 -13.97
CA GLN A 276 -17.68 2.88 -13.22
C GLN A 276 -18.40 1.53 -13.26
N GLY A 277 -18.41 0.86 -14.42
CA GLY A 277 -18.94 -0.50 -14.54
C GLY A 277 -18.19 -1.51 -13.67
N TYR A 278 -16.87 -1.44 -13.62
CA TYR A 278 -16.06 -2.26 -12.71
C TYR A 278 -16.35 -1.93 -11.24
N ASN A 279 -16.36 -0.66 -10.86
CA ASN A 279 -16.60 -0.24 -9.48
C ASN A 279 -17.99 -0.65 -8.97
N THR A 280 -19.00 -0.58 -9.85
CA THR A 280 -20.36 -1.06 -9.53
C THR A 280 -20.36 -2.56 -9.23
N LYS A 281 -19.71 -3.38 -10.07
CA LYS A 281 -19.59 -4.82 -9.85
C LYS A 281 -18.78 -5.14 -8.59
N LEU A 282 -17.70 -4.40 -8.35
CA LEU A 282 -16.87 -4.55 -7.16
C LEU A 282 -17.70 -4.31 -5.89
N ASN A 283 -18.44 -3.19 -5.83
CA ASN A 283 -19.30 -2.90 -4.67
C ASN A 283 -20.29 -4.03 -4.42
N GLY A 284 -20.98 -4.53 -5.46
CA GLY A 284 -21.92 -5.65 -5.34
C GLY A 284 -21.29 -6.95 -4.85
N VAL A 285 -20.03 -7.23 -5.24
CA VAL A 285 -19.30 -8.41 -4.74
C VAL A 285 -18.88 -8.24 -3.29
N LEU A 286 -18.49 -7.04 -2.86
CA LEU A 286 -18.17 -6.79 -1.45
C LEU A 286 -19.40 -6.93 -0.55
N ASP A 287 -20.59 -6.52 -1.03
CA ASP A 287 -21.86 -6.79 -0.35
C ASP A 287 -22.13 -8.30 -0.20
N GLN A 288 -21.88 -9.09 -1.26
CA GLN A 288 -22.01 -10.54 -1.20
C GLN A 288 -21.03 -11.15 -0.19
N LEU A 289 -19.75 -10.68 -0.17
CA LEU A 289 -18.76 -11.13 0.80
C LEU A 289 -19.16 -10.79 2.25
N ASN A 290 -19.75 -9.61 2.47
CA ASN A 290 -20.28 -9.22 3.78
C ASN A 290 -21.45 -10.13 4.21
N GLN A 291 -22.29 -10.55 3.28
CA GLN A 291 -23.39 -11.50 3.57
C GLN A 291 -22.88 -12.92 3.82
N GLU A 292 -21.88 -13.39 3.03
CA GLU A 292 -21.32 -14.75 3.16
C GLU A 292 -20.44 -14.93 4.41
N LEU A 293 -19.64 -13.91 4.78
CA LEU A 293 -18.56 -13.99 5.76
C LEU A 293 -18.79 -13.14 7.01
N GLY A 294 -19.81 -12.27 7.02
CA GLY A 294 -20.21 -11.56 8.22
C GLY A 294 -20.89 -12.48 9.25
N PRO A 295 -20.88 -12.15 10.54
CA PRO A 295 -20.26 -10.99 11.18
C PRO A 295 -18.74 -11.14 11.46
N ASP A 296 -18.10 -12.24 11.06
CA ASP A 296 -16.68 -12.52 11.37
C ASP A 296 -15.72 -11.58 10.59
N ALA A 297 -16.13 -11.08 9.41
CA ALA A 297 -15.33 -10.15 8.61
C ALA A 297 -16.18 -9.03 8.02
N ILE A 298 -15.55 -7.89 7.75
CA ILE A 298 -16.17 -6.75 7.09
C ILE A 298 -15.30 -6.26 5.93
N PHE A 299 -15.95 -6.07 4.77
CA PHE A 299 -15.36 -5.58 3.54
C PHE A 299 -15.96 -4.20 3.23
N VAL A 300 -15.15 -3.16 3.37
CA VAL A 300 -15.54 -1.78 3.09
C VAL A 300 -15.14 -1.43 1.67
N TYR A 301 -16.12 -1.06 0.85
CA TYR A 301 -15.89 -0.40 -0.42
C TYR A 301 -15.52 1.06 -0.19
N ALA A 302 -14.38 1.50 -0.71
CA ALA A 302 -13.90 2.88 -0.64
C ALA A 302 -14.01 3.53 -2.02
N ASN A 303 -14.95 4.47 -2.18
CA ASN A 303 -15.27 5.14 -3.44
C ASN A 303 -14.30 6.27 -3.75
N SER A 304 -13.11 5.92 -4.22
CA SER A 304 -12.11 6.91 -4.63
C SER A 304 -12.51 7.65 -5.91
N PHE A 305 -13.33 7.03 -6.77
CA PHE A 305 -13.75 7.61 -8.05
C PHE A 305 -14.49 8.94 -7.85
N ASP A 306 -15.56 8.92 -7.05
CA ASP A 306 -16.39 10.12 -6.87
C ASP A 306 -15.68 11.21 -6.08
N ILE A 307 -14.88 10.84 -5.06
CA ILE A 307 -14.06 11.82 -4.34
C ILE A 307 -13.12 12.54 -5.31
N PHE A 308 -12.41 11.77 -6.14
CA PHE A 308 -11.42 12.35 -7.04
C PHE A 308 -12.07 13.16 -8.16
N MET A 309 -13.24 12.71 -8.67
CA MET A 309 -14.05 13.51 -9.60
C MET A 309 -14.51 14.84 -9.00
N LYS A 310 -14.93 14.84 -7.72
CA LYS A 310 -15.30 16.08 -6.99
C LYS A 310 -14.08 17.01 -6.86
N ILE A 311 -12.89 16.47 -6.58
CA ILE A 311 -11.65 17.26 -6.49
C ILE A 311 -11.33 17.87 -7.85
N ILE A 312 -11.30 17.07 -8.93
CA ILE A 312 -10.97 17.55 -10.28
C ILE A 312 -11.98 18.59 -10.77
N GLY A 313 -13.28 18.34 -10.56
CA GLY A 313 -14.34 19.26 -11.02
C GLY A 313 -14.40 20.59 -10.25
N ASN A 314 -13.87 20.63 -9.03
CA ASN A 314 -13.94 21.78 -8.13
C ASN A 314 -12.57 22.12 -7.51
N TYR A 315 -11.48 21.85 -8.22
CA TYR A 315 -10.13 21.87 -7.70
C TYR A 315 -9.75 23.19 -7.00
N HIS A 316 -10.23 24.34 -7.47
CA HIS A 316 -10.02 25.63 -6.83
C HIS A 316 -10.61 25.70 -5.41
N GLN A 317 -11.76 25.05 -5.16
CA GLN A 317 -12.38 25.01 -3.83
C GLN A 317 -11.58 24.17 -2.84
N TYR A 318 -10.77 23.21 -3.34
CA TYR A 318 -9.84 22.41 -2.56
C TYR A 318 -8.46 23.07 -2.42
N GLY A 319 -8.25 24.28 -2.96
CA GLY A 319 -7.02 25.04 -2.86
C GLY A 319 -5.99 24.75 -3.94
N PHE A 320 -6.35 23.93 -4.96
CA PHE A 320 -5.48 23.67 -6.12
C PHE A 320 -5.61 24.76 -7.18
N GLU A 321 -4.54 24.97 -7.92
CA GLU A 321 -4.48 25.86 -9.08
C GLU A 321 -4.53 25.07 -10.39
N ASP A 322 -4.13 23.78 -10.36
CA ASP A 322 -4.13 22.92 -11.53
C ASP A 322 -4.62 21.51 -11.23
N ALA A 323 -5.53 21.01 -12.06
CA ALA A 323 -6.05 19.65 -12.06
C ALA A 323 -5.93 18.95 -13.43
N ASN A 324 -5.09 19.50 -14.32
CA ASN A 324 -4.93 19.03 -15.69
C ASN A 324 -3.50 18.59 -15.97
N GLU A 325 -2.54 19.39 -15.52
CA GLU A 325 -1.13 19.21 -15.78
C GLU A 325 -0.46 18.51 -14.59
N PRO A 326 0.57 17.68 -14.83
CA PRO A 326 1.37 17.13 -13.75
C PRO A 326 2.33 18.18 -13.19
N CYS A 327 2.55 18.17 -11.87
CA CYS A 327 3.54 19.01 -11.21
C CYS A 327 4.99 18.64 -11.62
N CYS A 328 5.25 17.37 -11.91
CA CYS A 328 6.55 16.86 -12.34
C CYS A 328 6.44 16.07 -13.64
N GLY A 329 7.35 16.30 -14.55
CA GLY A 329 7.35 15.67 -15.87
C GLY A 329 6.69 16.55 -16.91
N GLY A 330 5.90 15.97 -17.75
CA GLY A 330 5.18 16.69 -18.82
C GLY A 330 4.03 15.85 -19.34
N ASN A 331 3.17 16.47 -20.14
CA ASN A 331 2.04 15.82 -20.79
C ASN A 331 2.42 15.03 -22.04
N PHE A 332 3.68 15.02 -22.43
CA PHE A 332 4.18 14.34 -23.63
C PHE A 332 5.15 13.22 -23.27
N PRO A 333 5.24 12.17 -24.11
CA PRO A 333 6.24 11.13 -23.92
C PRO A 333 7.65 11.72 -23.73
N PRO A 334 8.46 11.15 -22.82
CA PRO A 334 8.29 9.87 -22.14
C PRO A 334 7.46 9.88 -20.83
N PHE A 335 6.74 10.95 -20.49
CA PHE A 335 5.92 11.09 -19.26
C PHE A 335 6.70 10.84 -17.96
N ILE A 336 8.02 11.05 -17.98
CA ILE A 336 8.92 10.71 -16.87
C ILE A 336 9.13 11.93 -15.99
N CYS A 337 8.94 11.74 -14.69
CA CYS A 337 9.32 12.70 -13.66
C CYS A 337 10.76 12.38 -13.21
N PHE A 338 11.75 13.19 -13.57
CA PHE A 338 13.13 13.02 -13.13
C PHE A 338 13.85 14.35 -12.95
N LYS A 339 14.85 14.37 -12.08
CA LYS A 339 15.78 15.48 -11.93
C LYS A 339 17.16 15.04 -12.46
N SER A 340 17.60 15.58 -13.56
CA SER A 340 18.95 15.32 -14.09
C SER A 340 19.98 16.10 -13.27
N SER A 341 20.93 15.40 -12.68
CA SER A 341 22.12 16.01 -12.08
C SER A 341 23.08 16.43 -13.24
N GLY A 342 23.25 17.73 -13.45
CA GLY A 342 24.30 18.25 -14.29
C GLY A 342 23.95 18.67 -15.73
N THR A 343 22.70 18.60 -16.13
CA THR A 343 22.24 19.17 -17.40
C THR A 343 21.06 20.10 -17.16
N ASN A 344 20.92 21.18 -17.95
CA ASN A 344 19.77 22.09 -17.92
C ASN A 344 18.42 21.43 -18.35
N ARG A 345 18.33 20.12 -18.37
CA ARG A 345 17.16 19.30 -18.69
C ARG A 345 16.70 18.56 -17.45
N SER A 346 16.14 19.28 -16.47
CA SER A 346 15.21 18.68 -15.52
C SER A 346 13.85 18.61 -16.18
N SER A 347 13.08 17.55 -15.90
CA SER A 347 11.64 17.62 -16.11
C SER A 347 11.11 18.85 -15.39
N ALA A 348 10.17 19.57 -15.99
CA ALA A 348 9.56 20.72 -15.35
C ALA A 348 9.00 20.28 -14.00
N LEU A 349 9.49 20.88 -12.93
CA LEU A 349 8.94 20.71 -11.59
C LEU A 349 8.21 21.99 -11.21
N CYS A 350 6.94 21.87 -10.83
CA CYS A 350 6.14 23.01 -10.40
C CYS A 350 6.75 23.68 -9.14
N ALA A 351 6.52 24.96 -8.98
CA ALA A 351 7.07 25.72 -7.86
C ALA A 351 6.44 25.31 -6.52
N ASP A 352 5.11 25.11 -6.51
CA ASP A 352 4.34 24.72 -5.32
C ASP A 352 3.54 23.45 -5.61
N ARG A 353 3.97 22.32 -5.05
CA ARG A 353 3.36 21.01 -5.23
C ARG A 353 1.99 20.88 -4.55
N SER A 354 1.71 21.71 -3.57
CA SER A 354 0.40 21.74 -2.90
C SER A 354 -0.71 22.34 -3.77
N LYS A 355 -0.35 22.95 -4.92
CA LYS A 355 -1.26 23.60 -5.85
C LYS A 355 -1.67 22.72 -7.03
N TYR A 356 -1.12 21.50 -7.12
CA TYR A 356 -1.40 20.56 -8.20
C TYR A 356 -2.13 19.32 -7.67
N VAL A 357 -3.13 18.86 -8.43
CA VAL A 357 -3.81 17.61 -8.14
C VAL A 357 -2.91 16.41 -8.47
N PHE A 358 -2.21 16.47 -9.61
CA PHE A 358 -1.36 15.39 -10.08
C PHE A 358 0.12 15.69 -9.83
N TRP A 359 0.82 14.66 -9.28
CA TRP A 359 2.26 14.70 -9.11
C TRP A 359 2.99 14.49 -10.43
N ASP A 360 2.70 13.38 -11.08
CA ASP A 360 3.22 13.03 -12.41
C ASP A 360 2.04 12.71 -13.35
N ALA A 361 2.31 12.13 -14.52
CA ALA A 361 1.28 11.82 -15.50
C ALA A 361 0.22 10.82 -15.03
N TYR A 362 0.44 10.12 -13.91
CA TYR A 362 -0.39 9.00 -13.42
C TYR A 362 -0.90 9.19 -11.99
N HIS A 363 -0.10 9.81 -11.12
CA HIS A 363 -0.26 9.73 -9.67
C HIS A 363 -0.67 11.08 -9.06
N PRO A 364 -1.47 11.06 -7.99
CA PRO A 364 -1.82 12.28 -7.26
C PRO A 364 -0.63 12.81 -6.44
N THR A 365 -0.67 14.11 -6.13
CA THR A 365 0.21 14.72 -5.14
C THR A 365 -0.13 14.26 -3.72
N GLU A 366 0.78 14.47 -2.76
CA GLU A 366 0.47 14.30 -1.33
C GLU A 366 -0.72 15.17 -0.90
N ALA A 367 -0.84 16.40 -1.42
CA ALA A 367 -1.95 17.29 -1.12
C ALA A 367 -3.30 16.69 -1.55
N ALA A 368 -3.37 16.10 -2.74
CA ALA A 368 -4.56 15.38 -3.21
C ALA A 368 -4.80 14.12 -2.38
N ASN A 369 -3.76 13.33 -2.07
CA ASN A 369 -3.86 12.15 -1.22
C ASN A 369 -4.43 12.47 0.17
N MET A 370 -4.07 13.61 0.76
CA MET A 370 -4.60 14.05 2.05
C MET A 370 -6.11 14.31 2.01
N ILE A 371 -6.60 14.94 0.94
CA ILE A 371 -8.04 15.23 0.78
C ILE A 371 -8.82 13.93 0.55
N ILE A 372 -8.30 13.04 -0.30
CA ILE A 372 -8.91 11.74 -0.56
C ILE A 372 -8.95 10.89 0.73
N ALA A 373 -7.83 10.79 1.43
CA ALA A 373 -7.75 10.03 2.68
C ALA A 373 -8.71 10.57 3.74
N LYS A 374 -8.85 11.90 3.88
CA LYS A 374 -9.82 12.51 4.79
C LYS A 374 -11.26 12.14 4.40
N GLY A 375 -11.60 12.18 3.12
CA GLY A 375 -12.91 11.76 2.64
C GLY A 375 -13.20 10.30 2.98
N LEU A 376 -12.25 9.39 2.76
CA LEU A 376 -12.39 7.97 3.07
C LEU A 376 -12.47 7.68 4.58
N LEU A 377 -11.75 8.45 5.40
CA LEU A 377 -11.76 8.29 6.86
C LEU A 377 -13.07 8.71 7.51
N ASP A 378 -13.63 9.86 7.08
CA ASP A 378 -14.68 10.58 7.78
C ASP A 378 -15.94 10.76 6.93
N GLY A 379 -15.96 10.26 5.69
CA GLY A 379 -17.08 10.38 4.77
C GLY A 379 -18.27 9.53 5.15
N ASP A 380 -19.41 9.81 4.51
CA ASP A 380 -20.64 9.06 4.65
C ASP A 380 -20.66 7.80 3.77
N GLU A 381 -21.77 7.08 3.76
CA GLU A 381 -21.96 5.83 2.99
C GLU A 381 -21.79 6.00 1.47
N SER A 382 -21.90 7.21 0.93
CA SER A 382 -21.61 7.46 -0.50
C SER A 382 -20.12 7.36 -0.84
N VAL A 383 -19.27 7.51 0.19
CA VAL A 383 -17.82 7.50 0.09
C VAL A 383 -17.22 6.18 0.56
N SER A 384 -17.73 5.62 1.65
CA SER A 384 -17.26 4.35 2.21
C SER A 384 -18.44 3.54 2.70
N TYR A 385 -18.64 2.32 2.18
CA TYR A 385 -19.81 1.48 2.45
C TYR A 385 -19.37 0.05 2.87
N PRO A 386 -19.99 -0.60 3.87
CA PRO A 386 -21.17 -0.15 4.63
C PRO A 386 -20.86 0.81 5.79
N ILE A 387 -19.60 1.02 6.11
CA ILE A 387 -19.13 1.93 7.18
C ILE A 387 -17.89 2.66 6.72
N ASN A 388 -17.55 3.80 7.34
CA ASN A 388 -16.33 4.51 7.04
C ASN A 388 -15.09 3.83 7.66
N ILE A 389 -13.90 4.26 7.24
CA ILE A 389 -12.64 3.62 7.68
C ILE A 389 -12.41 3.82 9.19
N ARG A 390 -12.91 4.90 9.78
CA ARG A 390 -12.78 5.15 11.22
C ARG A 390 -13.66 4.19 12.03
N GLU A 391 -14.86 3.92 11.55
CA GLU A 391 -15.78 2.92 12.13
C GLU A 391 -15.21 1.51 11.96
N LEU A 392 -14.62 1.19 10.78
CA LEU A 392 -13.95 -0.08 10.54
C LEU A 392 -12.81 -0.33 11.53
N TYR A 393 -12.02 0.68 11.86
CA TYR A 393 -10.95 0.56 12.84
C TYR A 393 -11.47 0.11 14.20
N ASN A 394 -12.60 0.68 14.63
CA ASN A 394 -13.25 0.36 15.90
C ASN A 394 -14.15 -0.88 15.86
N PHE A 395 -14.35 -1.48 14.69
CA PHE A 395 -15.14 -2.69 14.53
C PHE A 395 -14.50 -3.85 15.28
N ASN A 396 -15.27 -4.53 16.12
CA ASN A 396 -14.86 -5.73 16.86
C ASN A 396 -15.53 -6.95 16.24
N SER A 397 -14.75 -7.79 15.57
CA SER A 397 -15.15 -9.07 15.00
C SER A 397 -14.98 -10.23 16.02
#